data_5151168815e157bf17d8facfad73e98f
#
_entry.id   5151168815e157bf17d8facfad73e98f
#
_cell.length_a   1.000
_cell.length_b   1.000
_cell.length_c   1.000
_cell.angle_alpha   90.00
_cell.angle_beta   90.00
_cell.angle_gamma   90.00
#
_symmetry.space_group_name_H-M   'P 1'
#
loop_
_entity.id
_entity.type
_entity.pdbx_description
1 polymer ?
#
loop_
_entity_poly.entity_id
_entity_poly.type
_entity_poly.pdbx_seq_one_letter_code
_entity_poly.pdbx_strand_id
1 'polypeptide(L)'
;MHFVITEGIGVELHPDNVTPDILKTLREAGVTKISIGIQSFLPKYQHILGRVGFDAEALHQTLSLVPFETVSMDFIFALPGQSFEDLKNDIDNAFVCGANHVAIYPFIDFSFTSSTVPAMPKHQKQVLLDQITRYCEEKGYARDSIWTFAGAHGARYSSMTRDNFLGFGCSATTLLKDQFKINTFSVDAYCKRINENLLPTSLTIRFTLRQRMVYYLFWTAYSTQIDPIAFEHFFGVTLRRMYGFEFKLAELLGFVKKQNGVYCLTHKGAFYYHYYENYYTLAYIDKMWGIMRDEPFPTEIRL
;
A
#
# COMPACT_ATOMS: atom_id res chain seq x y z
N MET A 1 -23.62 15.79 -3.92
CA MET A 1 -23.20 14.43 -3.57
C MET A 1 -23.01 14.41 -2.06
N HIS A 2 -23.65 13.50 -1.35
CA HIS A 2 -23.45 13.37 0.10
C HIS A 2 -22.53 12.19 0.35
N PHE A 3 -21.42 12.43 1.04
CA PHE A 3 -20.50 11.37 1.48
C PHE A 3 -20.83 11.00 2.91
N VAL A 4 -20.93 9.70 3.17
CA VAL A 4 -21.01 9.16 4.53
C VAL A 4 -19.63 8.59 4.85
N ILE A 5 -18.93 9.20 5.81
CA ILE A 5 -17.60 8.76 6.24
C ILE A 5 -17.79 7.75 7.35
N THR A 6 -17.43 6.50 7.11
CA THR A 6 -17.60 5.38 8.06
C THR A 6 -16.29 4.99 8.75
N GLU A 7 -15.13 5.22 8.11
CA GLU A 7 -13.82 4.77 8.61
C GLU A 7 -12.81 5.92 8.81
N GLY A 8 -13.29 7.16 8.75
CA GLY A 8 -12.46 8.35 8.82
C GLY A 8 -11.85 8.75 7.48
N ILE A 9 -11.09 9.85 7.49
CA ILE A 9 -10.38 10.38 6.34
C ILE A 9 -8.88 10.18 6.58
N GLY A 10 -8.19 9.54 5.63
CA GLY A 10 -6.74 9.39 5.62
C GLY A 10 -6.09 10.35 4.63
N VAL A 11 -4.92 10.90 5.00
CA VAL A 11 -4.10 11.77 4.13
C VAL A 11 -2.65 11.30 4.19
N GLU A 12 -2.02 11.21 3.02
CA GLU A 12 -0.58 10.92 2.89
C GLU A 12 0.21 12.22 2.80
N LEU A 13 1.29 12.33 3.56
CA LEU A 13 2.10 13.54 3.70
C LEU A 13 3.57 13.25 3.38
N HIS A 14 4.22 14.23 2.75
CA HIS A 14 5.68 14.32 2.76
C HIS A 14 6.14 14.89 4.12
N PRO A 15 7.30 14.52 4.68
CA PRO A 15 7.79 15.08 5.95
C PRO A 15 7.79 16.61 6.00
N ASP A 16 8.12 17.29 4.90
CA ASP A 16 8.12 18.76 4.80
C ASP A 16 6.71 19.38 4.98
N ASN A 17 5.65 18.60 4.76
CA ASN A 17 4.28 19.04 4.96
C ASN A 17 3.77 18.79 6.39
N VAL A 18 4.58 18.19 7.25
CA VAL A 18 4.23 17.97 8.66
C VAL A 18 4.56 19.22 9.47
N THR A 19 3.69 20.21 9.35
CA THR A 19 3.79 21.48 10.10
C THR A 19 2.56 21.67 10.99
N PRO A 20 2.66 22.41 12.11
CA PRO A 20 1.52 22.64 13.00
C PRO A 20 0.28 23.19 12.28
N ASP A 21 0.47 24.10 11.34
CA ASP A 21 -0.64 24.74 10.62
C ASP A 21 -1.33 23.79 9.66
N ILE A 22 -0.56 22.99 8.91
CA ILE A 22 -1.11 21.94 8.02
C ILE A 22 -1.86 20.90 8.85
N LEU A 23 -1.26 20.39 9.93
CA LEU A 23 -1.90 19.37 10.76
C LEU A 23 -3.20 19.87 11.41
N LYS A 24 -3.23 21.11 11.91
CA LYS A 24 -4.47 21.75 12.43
C LYS A 24 -5.53 21.86 11.35
N THR A 25 -5.17 22.34 10.16
CA THR A 25 -6.09 22.43 9.01
C THR A 25 -6.67 21.08 8.64
N LEU A 26 -5.86 20.02 8.61
CA LEU A 26 -6.30 18.65 8.33
C LEU A 26 -7.28 18.15 9.42
N ARG A 27 -6.98 18.40 10.70
CA ARG A 27 -7.89 18.05 11.81
C ARG A 27 -9.22 18.78 11.71
N GLU A 28 -9.21 20.07 11.43
CA GLU A 28 -10.42 20.88 11.23
C GLU A 28 -11.24 20.41 10.02
N ALA A 29 -10.58 19.89 8.98
CA ALA A 29 -11.23 19.28 7.83
C ALA A 29 -11.79 17.85 8.11
N GLY A 30 -11.61 17.32 9.32
CA GLY A 30 -12.12 16.01 9.71
C GLY A 30 -11.18 14.82 9.41
N VAL A 31 -9.91 15.08 9.10
CA VAL A 31 -8.89 14.04 8.91
C VAL A 31 -8.61 13.37 10.26
N THR A 32 -8.67 12.04 10.28
CA THR A 32 -8.45 11.21 11.48
C THR A 32 -7.16 10.40 11.39
N LYS A 33 -6.66 10.16 10.19
CA LYS A 33 -5.51 9.29 9.92
C LYS A 33 -4.52 10.01 9.00
N ILE A 34 -3.23 9.95 9.34
CA ILE A 34 -2.15 10.46 8.47
C ILE A 34 -1.11 9.37 8.24
N SER A 35 -0.54 9.34 7.03
CA SER A 35 0.64 8.55 6.69
C SER A 35 1.76 9.47 6.22
N ILE A 36 2.96 9.28 6.74
CA ILE A 36 4.11 10.15 6.48
C ILE A 36 5.19 9.33 5.78
N GLY A 37 5.54 9.74 4.57
CA GLY A 37 6.55 9.06 3.74
C GLY A 37 7.98 9.32 4.23
N ILE A 38 8.38 8.75 5.36
CA ILE A 38 9.72 8.87 5.96
C ILE A 38 10.78 8.18 5.09
N GLN A 39 10.50 6.99 4.61
CA GLN A 39 11.33 6.08 3.83
C GLN A 39 12.51 5.48 4.61
N SER A 40 13.25 6.25 5.37
CA SER A 40 14.25 5.87 6.38
C SER A 40 14.64 7.11 7.20
N PHE A 41 14.96 6.94 8.47
CA PHE A 41 15.59 7.98 9.30
C PHE A 41 17.09 8.12 9.01
N LEU A 42 17.70 7.16 8.33
CA LEU A 42 19.13 7.14 8.08
C LEU A 42 19.49 7.97 6.85
N PRO A 43 20.37 9.01 6.97
CA PRO A 43 20.72 9.91 5.87
C PRO A 43 21.27 9.20 4.63
N LYS A 44 22.01 8.09 4.82
CA LYS A 44 22.57 7.30 3.70
C LYS A 44 21.48 6.76 2.77
N TYR A 45 20.30 6.35 3.30
CA TYR A 45 19.20 5.83 2.50
C TYR A 45 18.32 6.95 1.95
N GLN A 46 18.14 8.04 2.70
CA GLN A 46 17.47 9.24 2.19
C GLN A 46 18.18 9.76 0.93
N HIS A 47 19.53 9.83 0.95
CA HIS A 47 20.28 10.25 -0.21
C HIS A 47 20.09 9.33 -1.42
N ILE A 48 20.13 7.99 -1.23
CA ILE A 48 19.87 7.01 -2.30
C ILE A 48 18.49 7.21 -2.93
N LEU A 49 17.49 7.57 -2.12
CA LEU A 49 16.11 7.79 -2.54
C LEU A 49 15.85 9.21 -3.08
N GLY A 50 16.88 10.05 -3.20
CA GLY A 50 16.74 11.44 -3.65
C GLY A 50 15.93 12.31 -2.67
N ARG A 51 15.91 11.94 -1.38
CA ARG A 51 15.21 12.69 -0.34
C ARG A 51 16.18 13.67 0.34
N VAL A 52 15.63 14.83 0.70
CA VAL A 52 16.30 15.77 1.60
C VAL A 52 16.06 15.30 3.03
N GLY A 53 17.07 15.41 3.89
CA GLY A 53 16.93 15.06 5.30
C GLY A 53 15.87 15.94 5.99
N PHE A 54 15.24 15.42 7.03
CA PHE A 54 14.31 16.13 7.89
C PHE A 54 14.75 16.06 9.35
N ASP A 55 14.26 16.98 10.16
CA ASP A 55 14.53 17.00 11.61
C ASP A 55 13.53 16.10 12.34
N ALA A 56 14.00 14.98 12.88
CA ALA A 56 13.18 14.01 13.60
C ALA A 56 12.61 14.55 14.90
N GLU A 57 13.36 15.43 15.58
CA GLU A 57 12.90 16.05 16.84
C GLU A 57 11.77 17.06 16.55
N ALA A 58 11.93 17.90 15.53
CA ALA A 58 10.87 18.82 15.07
C ALA A 58 9.61 18.07 14.63
N LEU A 59 9.77 16.91 13.94
CA LEU A 59 8.69 16.02 13.56
C LEU A 59 7.94 15.50 14.80
N HIS A 60 8.66 14.96 15.78
CA HIS A 60 8.09 14.47 17.02
C HIS A 60 7.30 15.55 17.77
N GLN A 61 7.89 16.74 17.94
CA GLN A 61 7.24 17.87 18.60
C GLN A 61 5.95 18.28 17.88
N THR A 62 5.99 18.35 16.54
CA THR A 62 4.83 18.72 15.73
C THR A 62 3.69 17.70 15.85
N LEU A 63 4.00 16.39 15.78
CA LEU A 63 3.00 15.33 15.93
C LEU A 63 2.38 15.31 17.34
N SER A 64 3.16 15.65 18.36
CA SER A 64 2.68 15.74 19.75
C SER A 64 1.69 16.89 19.96
N LEU A 65 1.78 17.97 19.18
CA LEU A 65 0.89 19.14 19.28
C LEU A 65 -0.50 18.89 18.69
N VAL A 66 -0.60 18.02 17.67
CA VAL A 66 -1.85 17.78 16.94
C VAL A 66 -2.09 16.27 16.82
N PRO A 67 -2.84 15.66 17.75
CA PRO A 67 -3.06 14.22 17.77
C PRO A 67 -3.99 13.74 16.64
N PHE A 68 -3.68 12.58 16.06
CA PHE A 68 -4.49 11.82 15.11
C PHE A 68 -4.78 10.42 15.68
N GLU A 69 -5.87 9.80 15.24
CA GLU A 69 -6.21 8.42 15.62
C GLU A 69 -5.16 7.43 15.11
N THR A 70 -4.70 7.66 13.87
CA THR A 70 -3.60 6.89 13.28
C THR A 70 -2.53 7.82 12.73
N VAL A 71 -1.31 7.61 13.18
CA VAL A 71 -0.09 8.17 12.61
C VAL A 71 0.72 7.01 12.07
N SER A 72 0.69 6.81 10.74
CA SER A 72 1.51 5.84 10.03
C SER A 72 2.80 6.50 9.56
N MET A 73 3.91 5.77 9.65
CA MET A 73 5.17 6.16 9.00
C MET A 73 5.55 5.08 8.00
N ASP A 74 5.84 5.52 6.77
CA ASP A 74 6.13 4.64 5.65
C ASP A 74 7.64 4.54 5.43
N PHE A 75 8.13 3.31 5.35
CA PHE A 75 9.54 2.96 5.16
C PHE A 75 9.72 2.13 3.90
N ILE A 76 10.93 2.18 3.37
CA ILE A 76 11.35 1.30 2.27
C ILE A 76 12.37 0.31 2.81
N PHE A 77 12.10 -1.00 2.65
CA PHE A 77 13.05 -2.05 2.97
C PHE A 77 13.66 -2.67 1.71
N ALA A 78 14.74 -3.41 1.92
CA ALA A 78 15.52 -4.03 0.85
C ALA A 78 16.24 -3.03 -0.06
N LEU A 79 16.57 -1.88 0.48
CA LEU A 79 17.52 -0.96 -0.14
C LEU A 79 18.91 -1.61 -0.21
N PRO A 80 19.73 -1.25 -1.21
CA PRO A 80 21.10 -1.76 -1.31
C PRO A 80 21.91 -1.52 -0.04
N GLY A 81 22.50 -2.58 0.48
CA GLY A 81 23.32 -2.53 1.70
C GLY A 81 22.54 -2.32 3.00
N GLN A 82 21.22 -2.33 2.97
CA GLN A 82 20.39 -2.17 4.16
C GLN A 82 20.44 -3.43 5.03
N SER A 83 20.74 -3.26 6.30
CA SER A 83 20.76 -4.31 7.30
C SER A 83 19.44 -4.37 8.08
N PHE A 84 19.25 -5.47 8.81
CA PHE A 84 18.12 -5.58 9.76
C PHE A 84 18.20 -4.51 10.87
N GLU A 85 19.40 -4.22 11.40
CA GLU A 85 19.57 -3.20 12.43
C GLU A 85 19.19 -1.79 11.94
N ASP A 86 19.45 -1.47 10.67
CA ASP A 86 19.01 -0.21 10.05
C ASP A 86 17.49 -0.08 10.09
N LEU A 87 16.77 -1.14 9.71
CA LEU A 87 15.30 -1.15 9.70
C LEU A 87 14.69 -1.19 11.10
N LYS A 88 15.31 -1.93 12.02
CA LYS A 88 14.92 -1.94 13.42
C LYS A 88 15.00 -0.53 14.01
N ASN A 89 16.09 0.19 13.74
CA ASN A 89 16.25 1.57 14.17
C ASN A 89 15.19 2.48 13.55
N ASP A 90 14.85 2.31 12.26
CA ASP A 90 13.80 3.06 11.60
C ASP A 90 12.43 2.82 12.29
N ILE A 91 12.10 1.56 12.60
CA ILE A 91 10.85 1.20 13.28
C ILE A 91 10.81 1.79 14.71
N ASP A 92 11.87 1.61 15.49
CA ASP A 92 11.95 2.12 16.87
C ASP A 92 11.82 3.65 16.89
N ASN A 93 12.51 4.35 15.98
CA ASN A 93 12.40 5.81 15.86
C ASN A 93 11.01 6.26 15.45
N ALA A 94 10.31 5.51 14.59
CA ALA A 94 8.93 5.85 14.22
C ALA A 94 8.02 5.90 15.45
N PHE A 95 8.06 4.86 16.30
CA PHE A 95 7.24 4.81 17.51
C PHE A 95 7.67 5.86 18.54
N VAL A 96 8.97 6.16 18.67
CA VAL A 96 9.47 7.26 19.49
C VAL A 96 8.97 8.62 18.99
N CYS A 97 8.91 8.82 17.67
CA CYS A 97 8.40 10.04 17.06
C CYS A 97 6.88 10.19 17.13
N GLY A 98 6.15 9.20 17.67
CA GLY A 98 4.71 9.29 17.87
C GLY A 98 3.86 8.54 16.84
N ALA A 99 4.47 7.71 15.97
CA ALA A 99 3.70 6.77 15.16
C ALA A 99 3.04 5.70 16.05
N ASN A 100 1.85 5.27 15.64
CA ASN A 100 1.19 4.09 16.19
C ASN A 100 0.99 2.99 15.14
N HIS A 101 1.48 3.24 13.93
CA HIS A 101 1.44 2.32 12.79
C HIS A 101 2.69 2.53 11.91
N VAL A 102 3.22 1.46 11.34
CA VAL A 102 4.32 1.53 10.37
C VAL A 102 3.98 0.70 9.15
N ALA A 103 4.32 1.22 7.97
CA ALA A 103 4.25 0.51 6.69
C ALA A 103 5.66 0.36 6.13
N ILE A 104 6.06 -0.88 5.78
CA ILE A 104 7.44 -1.19 5.40
C ILE A 104 7.42 -1.83 4.01
N TYR A 105 7.39 -0.98 2.97
CA TYR A 105 7.27 -1.42 1.59
C TYR A 105 8.60 -1.88 0.99
N PRO A 106 8.59 -2.90 0.12
CA PRO A 106 9.82 -3.33 -0.55
C PRO A 106 10.30 -2.27 -1.54
N PHE A 107 11.62 -2.09 -1.63
CA PHE A 107 12.20 -1.34 -2.73
C PHE A 107 11.90 -2.06 -4.06
N ILE A 108 11.24 -1.35 -4.98
CA ILE A 108 10.92 -1.80 -6.32
C ILE A 108 11.70 -0.92 -7.30
N ASP A 109 12.57 -1.56 -8.08
CA ASP A 109 13.37 -0.89 -9.11
C ASP A 109 12.55 -0.81 -10.40
N PHE A 110 11.76 0.26 -10.53
CA PHE A 110 10.96 0.50 -11.72
C PHE A 110 11.83 0.92 -12.90
N SER A 111 11.53 0.42 -14.10
CA SER A 111 12.29 0.68 -15.32
C SER A 111 12.30 2.15 -15.76
N PHE A 112 11.28 2.91 -15.36
CA PHE A 112 11.16 4.34 -15.63
C PHE A 112 11.86 5.23 -14.59
N THR A 113 12.45 4.64 -13.54
CA THR A 113 13.26 5.38 -12.56
C THR A 113 14.72 5.39 -13.01
N SER A 114 15.42 6.48 -12.72
CA SER A 114 16.87 6.59 -13.01
C SER A 114 17.75 5.90 -11.95
N SER A 115 17.21 4.95 -11.19
CA SER A 115 17.99 4.25 -10.18
C SER A 115 19.10 3.43 -10.81
N THR A 116 20.35 3.72 -10.43
CA THR A 116 21.52 2.96 -10.82
C THR A 116 21.89 1.87 -9.80
N VAL A 117 21.07 1.73 -8.76
CA VAL A 117 21.38 0.89 -7.60
C VAL A 117 20.66 -0.45 -7.74
N PRO A 118 21.38 -1.58 -7.78
CA PRO A 118 20.77 -2.89 -7.99
C PRO A 118 19.89 -3.28 -6.81
N ALA A 119 18.72 -3.86 -7.12
CA ALA A 119 17.83 -4.38 -6.11
C ALA A 119 18.48 -5.50 -5.28
N MET A 120 18.14 -5.58 -4.00
CA MET A 120 18.59 -6.64 -3.09
C MET A 120 18.17 -8.02 -3.61
N PRO A 121 19.05 -9.06 -3.57
CA PRO A 121 18.70 -10.42 -3.98
C PRO A 121 17.50 -11.00 -3.23
N LYS A 122 16.67 -11.78 -3.92
CA LYS A 122 15.43 -12.37 -3.39
C LYS A 122 15.59 -13.04 -2.02
N HIS A 123 16.61 -13.87 -1.86
CA HIS A 123 16.86 -14.58 -0.59
C HIS A 123 17.13 -13.61 0.57
N GLN A 124 17.92 -12.56 0.32
CA GLN A 124 18.19 -11.54 1.35
C GLN A 124 16.93 -10.76 1.72
N LYS A 125 16.09 -10.39 0.74
CA LYS A 125 14.78 -9.77 0.99
C LYS A 125 13.90 -10.65 1.88
N GLN A 126 13.92 -11.98 1.64
CA GLN A 126 13.15 -12.93 2.45
C GLN A 126 13.63 -12.94 3.91
N VAL A 127 14.94 -13.09 4.10
CA VAL A 127 15.53 -13.11 5.44
C VAL A 127 15.20 -11.81 6.20
N LEU A 128 15.34 -10.68 5.51
CA LEU A 128 15.09 -9.38 6.10
C LEU A 128 13.60 -9.20 6.47
N LEU A 129 12.68 -9.63 5.60
CA LEU A 129 11.24 -9.58 5.88
C LEU A 129 10.87 -10.48 7.08
N ASP A 130 11.44 -11.67 7.16
CA ASP A 130 11.22 -12.58 8.30
C ASP A 130 11.74 -11.97 9.62
N GLN A 131 12.92 -11.34 9.58
CA GLN A 131 13.50 -10.66 10.75
C GLN A 131 12.62 -9.49 11.21
N ILE A 132 12.17 -8.63 10.29
CA ILE A 132 11.26 -7.51 10.59
C ILE A 132 9.95 -8.04 11.19
N THR A 133 9.36 -9.07 10.57
CA THR A 133 8.08 -9.62 11.03
C THR A 133 8.20 -10.13 12.47
N ARG A 134 9.24 -10.93 12.77
CA ARG A 134 9.49 -11.43 14.12
C ARG A 134 9.73 -10.30 15.11
N TYR A 135 10.55 -9.34 14.75
CA TYR A 135 10.82 -8.19 15.59
C TYR A 135 9.56 -7.42 15.97
N CYS A 136 8.70 -7.13 15.00
CA CYS A 136 7.43 -6.46 15.25
C CYS A 136 6.50 -7.31 16.14
N GLU A 137 6.43 -8.63 15.92
CA GLU A 137 5.64 -9.54 16.74
C GLU A 137 6.18 -9.63 18.18
N GLU A 138 7.50 -9.67 18.38
CA GLU A 138 8.15 -9.66 19.70
C GLU A 138 7.89 -8.35 20.46
N LYS A 139 7.77 -7.24 19.75
CA LYS A 139 7.35 -5.95 20.32
C LYS A 139 5.86 -5.86 20.62
N GLY A 140 5.08 -6.87 20.25
CA GLY A 140 3.63 -6.89 20.41
C GLY A 140 2.89 -6.05 19.38
N TYR A 141 3.53 -5.71 18.26
CA TYR A 141 2.87 -5.03 17.14
C TYR A 141 2.05 -6.02 16.33
N ALA A 142 0.78 -5.69 16.11
CA ALA A 142 -0.10 -6.53 15.31
C ALA A 142 0.16 -6.34 13.81
N ARG A 143 0.36 -7.44 13.09
CA ARG A 143 0.48 -7.39 11.63
C ARG A 143 -0.88 -7.07 11.01
N ASP A 144 -0.99 -5.94 10.35
CA ASP A 144 -2.22 -5.41 9.79
C ASP A 144 -2.40 -5.73 8.30
N SER A 145 -1.29 -5.79 7.58
CA SER A 145 -1.20 -6.29 6.20
C SER A 145 0.13 -6.99 5.95
N ILE A 146 0.41 -7.32 4.71
CA ILE A 146 1.71 -7.94 4.34
C ILE A 146 2.90 -7.12 4.81
N TRP A 147 2.78 -5.78 4.77
CA TRP A 147 3.88 -4.84 5.01
C TRP A 147 3.67 -3.93 6.21
N THR A 148 2.53 -4.02 6.91
CA THR A 148 2.17 -3.02 7.90
C THR A 148 1.98 -3.64 9.28
N PHE A 149 2.39 -2.89 10.30
CA PHE A 149 2.32 -3.29 11.68
C PHE A 149 1.76 -2.15 12.52
N ALA A 150 0.75 -2.46 13.33
CA ALA A 150 0.11 -1.53 14.25
C ALA A 150 0.58 -1.77 15.68
N GLY A 151 0.89 -0.71 16.42
CA GLY A 151 1.11 -0.77 17.85
C GLY A 151 -0.17 -1.12 18.64
N ALA A 152 -0.07 -1.37 19.93
CA ALA A 152 -1.16 -1.87 20.78
C ALA A 152 -2.45 -1.01 20.75
N HIS A 153 -2.35 0.26 20.42
CA HIS A 153 -3.45 1.21 20.34
C HIS A 153 -3.65 1.79 18.93
N GLY A 154 -2.94 1.25 17.94
CA GLY A 154 -3.05 1.70 16.53
C GLY A 154 -4.33 1.19 15.91
N ALA A 155 -5.12 2.09 15.31
CA ALA A 155 -6.23 1.69 14.46
C ALA A 155 -5.69 1.15 13.14
N ARG A 156 -6.39 0.17 12.57
CA ARG A 156 -6.05 -0.38 11.27
C ARG A 156 -6.00 0.72 10.21
N TYR A 157 -4.90 0.80 9.48
CA TYR A 157 -4.72 1.74 8.39
C TYR A 157 -4.43 0.99 7.09
N SER A 158 -5.26 1.22 6.07
CA SER A 158 -4.99 0.72 4.73
C SER A 158 -5.64 1.65 3.71
N SER A 159 -4.86 2.11 2.74
CA SER A 159 -5.37 2.83 1.57
C SER A 159 -5.89 1.89 0.48
N MET A 160 -5.78 0.58 0.66
CA MET A 160 -6.17 -0.40 -0.35
C MET A 160 -7.66 -0.70 -0.29
N THR A 161 -8.32 -0.56 -1.45
CA THR A 161 -9.74 -0.84 -1.65
C THR A 161 -9.94 -2.09 -2.51
N ARG A 162 -10.96 -2.88 -2.19
CA ARG A 162 -11.25 -4.19 -2.81
C ARG A 162 -12.57 -4.21 -3.54
N ASP A 163 -13.47 -3.34 -3.10
CA ASP A 163 -14.85 -3.26 -3.56
C ASP A 163 -14.97 -2.35 -4.78
N ASN A 164 -15.84 -1.37 -4.68
CA ASN A 164 -15.96 -0.30 -5.66
C ASN A 164 -15.38 0.98 -5.06
N PHE A 165 -14.68 1.75 -5.87
CA PHE A 165 -14.13 3.05 -5.46
C PHE A 165 -14.04 4.01 -6.63
N LEU A 166 -14.04 5.30 -6.32
CA LEU A 166 -13.89 6.39 -7.27
C LEU A 166 -12.59 7.13 -6.98
N GLY A 167 -11.77 7.30 -8.01
CA GLY A 167 -10.55 8.09 -7.97
C GLY A 167 -10.72 9.42 -8.68
N PHE A 168 -10.28 10.49 -8.02
CA PHE A 168 -10.26 11.85 -8.55
C PHE A 168 -8.82 12.35 -8.63
N GLY A 169 -8.50 13.09 -9.67
CA GLY A 169 -7.15 13.62 -9.91
C GLY A 169 -6.35 12.82 -10.93
N CYS A 170 -5.15 13.32 -11.23
CA CYS A 170 -4.18 12.65 -12.13
C CYS A 170 -3.76 11.30 -11.54
N SER A 171 -3.52 10.32 -12.42
CA SER A 171 -3.13 8.95 -12.08
C SER A 171 -4.10 8.17 -11.18
N ALA A 172 -5.16 8.82 -10.68
CA ALA A 172 -6.14 8.16 -9.81
C ALA A 172 -6.87 7.04 -10.54
N THR A 173 -7.16 5.97 -9.80
CA THR A 173 -7.86 4.80 -10.33
C THR A 173 -9.30 4.75 -9.84
N THR A 174 -10.18 4.19 -10.65
CA THR A 174 -11.59 3.95 -10.33
C THR A 174 -11.92 2.50 -10.62
N LEU A 175 -12.56 1.81 -9.68
CA LEU A 175 -13.11 0.48 -9.92
C LEU A 175 -14.60 0.48 -9.63
N LEU A 176 -15.40 0.33 -10.67
CA LEU A 176 -16.86 0.20 -10.58
C LEU A 176 -17.31 -1.08 -11.28
N LYS A 177 -17.94 -1.98 -10.52
CA LYS A 177 -18.37 -3.29 -11.01
C LYS A 177 -17.21 -4.07 -11.67
N ASP A 178 -17.19 -4.09 -12.99
CA ASP A 178 -16.24 -4.81 -13.84
C ASP A 178 -15.24 -3.89 -14.56
N GLN A 179 -15.32 -2.57 -14.36
CA GLN A 179 -14.46 -1.61 -15.06
C GLN A 179 -13.42 -1.00 -14.11
N PHE A 180 -12.16 -1.27 -14.40
CA PHE A 180 -11.03 -0.60 -13.77
C PHE A 180 -10.52 0.49 -14.72
N LYS A 181 -10.53 1.73 -14.27
CA LYS A 181 -10.13 2.91 -15.06
C LYS A 181 -8.95 3.58 -14.39
N ILE A 182 -8.05 4.12 -15.20
CA ILE A 182 -6.91 4.91 -14.73
C ILE A 182 -6.96 6.25 -15.45
N ASN A 183 -6.90 7.35 -14.70
CA ASN A 183 -6.79 8.68 -15.26
C ASN A 183 -5.37 8.92 -15.78
N THR A 184 -5.23 9.85 -16.74
CA THR A 184 -3.93 10.23 -17.27
C THR A 184 -2.95 10.67 -16.16
N PHE A 185 -1.66 10.38 -16.35
CA PHE A 185 -0.58 10.82 -15.47
C PHE A 185 -0.16 12.28 -15.72
N SER A 186 -0.52 12.85 -16.86
CA SER A 186 -0.22 14.25 -17.21
C SER A 186 -1.22 15.21 -16.56
N VAL A 187 -0.73 16.12 -15.73
CA VAL A 187 -1.56 17.18 -15.10
C VAL A 187 -2.21 18.07 -16.15
N ASP A 188 -1.46 18.51 -17.16
CA ASP A 188 -1.95 19.39 -18.21
C ASP A 188 -3.04 18.70 -19.04
N ALA A 189 -2.82 17.44 -19.42
CA ALA A 189 -3.80 16.65 -20.18
C ALA A 189 -5.07 16.38 -19.35
N TYR A 190 -4.91 16.14 -18.03
CA TYR A 190 -6.02 16.02 -17.09
C TYR A 190 -6.85 17.30 -17.04
N CYS A 191 -6.21 18.45 -16.76
CA CYS A 191 -6.87 19.74 -16.68
C CYS A 191 -7.57 20.11 -17.99
N LYS A 192 -6.93 19.87 -19.14
CA LYS A 192 -7.53 20.09 -20.47
C LYS A 192 -8.84 19.31 -20.62
N ARG A 193 -8.83 17.99 -20.35
CA ARG A 193 -10.02 17.13 -20.43
C ARG A 193 -11.15 17.62 -19.53
N ILE A 194 -10.84 17.96 -18.29
CA ILE A 194 -11.84 18.45 -17.32
C ILE A 194 -12.46 19.77 -17.81
N ASN A 195 -11.66 20.72 -18.31
CA ASN A 195 -12.14 21.99 -18.86
C ASN A 195 -13.02 21.83 -20.12
N GLU A 196 -12.80 20.74 -20.87
CA GLU A 196 -13.62 20.35 -22.03
C GLU A 196 -14.85 19.50 -21.62
N ASN A 197 -15.14 19.30 -20.34
CA ASN A 197 -16.17 18.41 -19.79
C ASN A 197 -16.03 16.95 -20.24
N LEU A 198 -14.80 16.49 -20.46
CA LEU A 198 -14.46 15.12 -20.83
C LEU A 198 -13.85 14.37 -19.65
N LEU A 199 -14.06 13.05 -19.59
CA LEU A 199 -13.40 12.22 -18.61
C LEU A 199 -11.89 12.14 -18.91
N PRO A 200 -11.04 12.32 -17.88
CA PRO A 200 -9.58 12.26 -18.02
C PRO A 200 -9.04 10.82 -18.02
N THR A 201 -9.90 9.84 -18.30
CA THR A 201 -9.55 8.42 -18.30
C THR A 201 -8.62 8.12 -19.47
N SER A 202 -7.44 7.62 -19.16
CA SER A 202 -6.42 7.18 -20.11
C SER A 202 -6.58 5.71 -20.48
N LEU A 203 -6.86 4.85 -19.49
CA LEU A 203 -6.99 3.42 -19.69
C LEU A 203 -8.28 2.90 -19.03
N THR A 204 -8.95 1.96 -19.71
CA THR A 204 -10.06 1.20 -19.16
C THR A 204 -9.82 -0.29 -19.37
N ILE A 205 -9.79 -1.04 -18.28
CA ILE A 205 -9.74 -2.50 -18.30
C ILE A 205 -11.12 -3.02 -17.90
N ARG A 206 -11.65 -3.97 -18.68
CA ARG A 206 -12.89 -4.67 -18.34
C ARG A 206 -12.54 -6.05 -17.79
N PHE A 207 -13.00 -6.32 -16.59
CA PHE A 207 -12.83 -7.60 -15.94
C PHE A 207 -13.99 -8.55 -16.30
N THR A 208 -13.67 -9.78 -16.60
CA THR A 208 -14.64 -10.87 -16.47
C THR A 208 -14.95 -11.08 -14.99
N LEU A 209 -16.09 -11.72 -14.67
CA LEU A 209 -16.44 -12.02 -13.28
C LEU A 209 -15.30 -12.75 -12.54
N ARG A 210 -14.64 -13.71 -13.20
CA ARG A 210 -13.51 -14.44 -12.61
C ARG A 210 -12.32 -13.53 -12.33
N GLN A 211 -11.96 -12.64 -13.24
CA GLN A 211 -10.87 -11.69 -13.03
C GLN A 211 -11.21 -10.71 -11.89
N ARG A 212 -12.48 -10.29 -11.79
CA ARG A 212 -12.94 -9.43 -10.71
C ARG A 212 -12.85 -10.11 -9.34
N MET A 213 -13.19 -11.41 -9.29
CA MET A 213 -13.03 -12.23 -8.08
C MET A 213 -11.54 -12.39 -7.70
N VAL A 214 -10.67 -12.64 -8.67
CA VAL A 214 -9.22 -12.75 -8.43
C VAL A 214 -8.66 -11.42 -7.92
N TYR A 215 -9.05 -10.29 -8.49
CA TYR A 215 -8.67 -8.96 -8.00
C TYR A 215 -9.09 -8.75 -6.54
N TYR A 216 -10.34 -9.09 -6.21
CA TYR A 216 -10.86 -8.99 -4.84
C TYR A 216 -10.06 -9.86 -3.87
N LEU A 217 -9.82 -11.13 -4.24
CA LEU A 217 -9.08 -12.07 -3.40
C LEU A 217 -7.61 -11.64 -3.23
N PHE A 218 -6.99 -11.11 -4.28
CA PHE A 218 -5.63 -10.58 -4.20
C PHE A 218 -5.52 -9.49 -3.15
N TRP A 219 -6.35 -8.44 -3.24
CA TRP A 219 -6.31 -7.33 -2.28
C TRP A 219 -6.81 -7.69 -0.88
N THR A 220 -7.71 -8.68 -0.78
CA THR A 220 -8.14 -9.19 0.52
C THR A 220 -7.01 -9.99 1.18
N ALA A 221 -6.28 -10.80 0.40
CA ALA A 221 -5.08 -11.49 0.88
C ALA A 221 -3.98 -10.52 1.33
N TYR A 222 -3.87 -9.34 0.72
CA TYR A 222 -2.96 -8.29 1.17
C TYR A 222 -3.16 -7.95 2.65
N SER A 223 -4.40 -7.88 3.13
CA SER A 223 -4.69 -7.69 4.56
C SER A 223 -4.59 -8.98 5.38
N THR A 224 -3.88 -9.98 4.90
CA THR A 224 -3.58 -11.25 5.57
C THR A 224 -4.79 -12.13 5.91
N GLN A 225 -6.01 -11.67 5.65
CA GLN A 225 -7.26 -12.36 6.00
C GLN A 225 -8.23 -12.35 4.82
N ILE A 226 -8.83 -13.52 4.52
CA ILE A 226 -9.85 -13.68 3.49
C ILE A 226 -11.10 -14.25 4.16
N ASP A 227 -12.14 -13.42 4.23
CA ASP A 227 -13.44 -13.80 4.79
C ASP A 227 -14.34 -14.37 3.70
N PRO A 228 -14.71 -15.68 3.78
CA PRO A 228 -15.62 -16.31 2.83
C PRO A 228 -17.03 -15.71 2.83
N ILE A 229 -17.49 -15.18 3.98
CA ILE A 229 -18.81 -14.57 4.11
C ILE A 229 -18.85 -13.23 3.39
N ALA A 230 -17.82 -12.40 3.59
CA ALA A 230 -17.69 -11.13 2.87
C ALA A 230 -17.60 -11.34 1.35
N PHE A 231 -16.85 -12.36 0.90
CA PHE A 231 -16.78 -12.75 -0.51
C PHE A 231 -18.18 -13.14 -1.05
N GLU A 232 -18.91 -13.99 -0.35
CA GLU A 232 -20.24 -14.43 -0.76
C GLU A 232 -21.23 -13.27 -0.81
N HIS A 233 -21.18 -12.40 0.18
CA HIS A 233 -22.02 -11.19 0.21
C HIS A 233 -21.75 -10.27 -0.99
N PHE A 234 -20.48 -10.13 -1.39
CA PHE A 234 -20.09 -9.26 -2.50
C PHE A 234 -20.43 -9.84 -3.88
N PHE A 235 -20.22 -11.14 -4.08
CA PHE A 235 -20.36 -11.81 -5.39
C PHE A 235 -21.65 -12.63 -5.55
N GLY A 236 -22.42 -12.87 -4.50
CA GLY A 236 -23.62 -13.70 -4.53
C GLY A 236 -23.36 -15.20 -4.72
N VAL A 237 -22.09 -15.64 -4.59
CA VAL A 237 -21.66 -17.04 -4.72
C VAL A 237 -20.63 -17.39 -3.66
N THR A 238 -20.65 -18.61 -3.14
CA THR A 238 -19.72 -19.02 -2.08
C THR A 238 -18.30 -19.13 -2.60
N LEU A 239 -17.32 -18.71 -1.77
CA LEU A 239 -15.89 -18.88 -2.05
C LEU A 239 -15.55 -20.37 -2.31
N ARG A 240 -16.16 -21.27 -1.54
CA ARG A 240 -15.96 -22.73 -1.70
C ARG A 240 -16.38 -23.23 -3.08
N ARG A 241 -17.47 -22.73 -3.64
CA ARG A 241 -17.95 -23.13 -4.97
C ARG A 241 -16.99 -22.66 -6.06
N MET A 242 -16.42 -21.48 -5.94
CA MET A 242 -15.58 -20.85 -6.96
C MET A 242 -14.13 -21.29 -6.87
N TYR A 243 -13.59 -21.42 -5.65
CA TYR A 243 -12.16 -21.58 -5.37
C TYR A 243 -11.87 -22.61 -4.27
N GLY A 244 -12.80 -23.54 -4.01
CA GLY A 244 -12.67 -24.51 -2.91
C GLY A 244 -11.45 -25.42 -3.07
N PHE A 245 -11.09 -25.80 -4.30
CA PHE A 245 -9.91 -26.62 -4.59
C PHE A 245 -8.62 -25.83 -4.32
N GLU A 246 -8.53 -24.59 -4.80
CA GLU A 246 -7.37 -23.74 -4.65
C GLU A 246 -7.10 -23.40 -3.17
N PHE A 247 -8.15 -23.12 -2.39
CA PHE A 247 -8.01 -22.88 -0.95
C PHE A 247 -7.62 -24.13 -0.18
N LYS A 248 -8.17 -25.30 -0.53
CA LYS A 248 -7.75 -26.58 0.08
C LYS A 248 -6.29 -26.90 -0.22
N LEU A 249 -5.84 -26.62 -1.44
CA LEU A 249 -4.43 -26.77 -1.81
C LEU A 249 -3.54 -25.78 -1.05
N ALA A 250 -3.98 -24.54 -0.91
CA ALA A 250 -3.26 -23.52 -0.15
C ALA A 250 -3.14 -23.88 1.35
N GLU A 251 -4.17 -24.48 1.94
CA GLU A 251 -4.10 -25.03 3.31
C GLU A 251 -3.11 -26.20 3.40
N LEU A 252 -3.16 -27.15 2.46
CA LEU A 252 -2.26 -28.31 2.43
C LEU A 252 -0.80 -27.89 2.27
N LEU A 253 -0.53 -26.87 1.44
CA LEU A 253 0.80 -26.29 1.25
C LEU A 253 1.25 -25.39 2.40
N GLY A 254 0.38 -25.13 3.35
CA GLY A 254 0.65 -24.28 4.51
C GLY A 254 0.77 -22.78 4.19
N PHE A 255 0.12 -22.31 3.12
CA PHE A 255 0.06 -20.89 2.79
C PHE A 255 -1.02 -20.14 3.56
N VAL A 256 -2.12 -20.81 3.85
CA VAL A 256 -3.21 -20.27 4.67
C VAL A 256 -3.58 -21.27 5.76
N LYS A 257 -4.19 -20.77 6.82
CA LYS A 257 -4.84 -21.57 7.86
C LYS A 257 -6.25 -21.02 8.10
N LYS A 258 -7.20 -21.88 8.37
CA LYS A 258 -8.56 -21.44 8.69
C LYS A 258 -8.70 -21.24 10.19
N GLN A 259 -9.10 -20.03 10.61
CA GLN A 259 -9.34 -19.66 12.00
C GLN A 259 -10.70 -18.95 12.09
N ASN A 260 -11.60 -19.43 12.96
CA ASN A 260 -12.93 -18.85 13.16
C ASN A 260 -13.72 -18.62 11.85
N GLY A 261 -13.57 -19.51 10.86
CA GLY A 261 -14.22 -19.39 9.57
C GLY A 261 -13.48 -18.57 8.52
N VAL A 262 -12.50 -17.76 8.89
CA VAL A 262 -11.68 -16.90 8.03
C VAL A 262 -10.39 -17.62 7.63
N TYR A 263 -9.95 -17.45 6.39
CA TYR A 263 -8.62 -17.88 5.96
C TYR A 263 -7.59 -16.81 6.27
N CYS A 264 -6.61 -17.16 7.13
CA CYS A 264 -5.50 -16.29 7.50
C CYS A 264 -4.23 -16.73 6.77
N LEU A 265 -3.49 -15.80 6.19
CA LEU A 265 -2.16 -16.10 5.64
C LEU A 265 -1.21 -16.53 6.77
N THR A 266 -0.40 -17.54 6.50
CA THR A 266 0.75 -17.89 7.34
C THR A 266 1.94 -17.00 6.98
N HIS A 267 3.04 -17.03 7.75
CA HIS A 267 4.29 -16.35 7.36
C HIS A 267 4.78 -16.81 5.99
N LYS A 268 4.67 -18.13 5.72
CA LYS A 268 4.98 -18.70 4.41
C LYS A 268 4.07 -18.13 3.32
N GLY A 269 2.75 -18.07 3.58
CA GLY A 269 1.79 -17.51 2.64
C GLY A 269 2.03 -16.04 2.35
N ALA A 270 2.31 -15.24 3.37
CA ALA A 270 2.64 -13.84 3.24
C ALA A 270 3.91 -13.60 2.42
N PHE A 271 4.93 -14.44 2.60
CA PHE A 271 6.14 -14.38 1.78
C PHE A 271 5.88 -14.67 0.30
N TYR A 272 5.11 -15.73 -0.01
CA TYR A 272 4.77 -16.05 -1.40
C TYR A 272 3.86 -15.00 -2.03
N TYR A 273 2.96 -14.40 -1.25
CA TYR A 273 2.16 -13.26 -1.69
C TYR A 273 3.06 -12.08 -2.10
N HIS A 274 3.99 -11.70 -1.23
CA HIS A 274 4.99 -10.66 -1.52
C HIS A 274 5.76 -10.92 -2.81
N TYR A 275 6.23 -12.15 -2.97
CA TYR A 275 7.00 -12.51 -4.16
C TYR A 275 6.16 -12.38 -5.44
N TYR A 276 4.92 -12.82 -5.39
CA TYR A 276 3.99 -12.71 -6.51
C TYR A 276 3.64 -11.26 -6.83
N GLU A 277 3.38 -10.44 -5.80
CA GLU A 277 3.10 -9.01 -5.95
C GLU A 277 4.27 -8.28 -6.61
N ASN A 278 5.50 -8.51 -6.14
CA ASN A 278 6.70 -7.91 -6.73
C ASN A 278 6.88 -8.34 -8.20
N TYR A 279 6.66 -9.60 -8.51
CA TYR A 279 6.70 -10.10 -9.89
C TYR A 279 5.62 -9.42 -10.76
N TYR A 280 4.39 -9.37 -10.29
CA TYR A 280 3.29 -8.74 -11.00
C TYR A 280 3.54 -7.24 -11.24
N THR A 281 4.05 -6.55 -10.23
CA THR A 281 4.38 -5.12 -10.33
C THR A 281 5.43 -4.87 -11.41
N LEU A 282 6.52 -5.61 -11.43
CA LEU A 282 7.58 -5.44 -12.43
C LEU A 282 7.17 -5.92 -13.83
N ALA A 283 6.40 -6.99 -13.93
CA ALA A 283 6.02 -7.55 -15.23
C ALA A 283 4.94 -6.75 -15.95
N TYR A 284 4.02 -6.12 -15.21
CA TYR A 284 2.83 -5.48 -15.78
C TYR A 284 2.68 -4.01 -15.40
N ILE A 285 2.72 -3.69 -14.11
CA ILE A 285 2.46 -2.33 -13.62
C ILE A 285 3.56 -1.39 -14.08
N ASP A 286 4.81 -1.79 -13.97
CA ASP A 286 5.97 -1.02 -14.40
C ASP A 286 5.85 -0.61 -15.88
N LYS A 287 5.58 -1.57 -16.75
CA LYS A 287 5.43 -1.32 -18.19
C LYS A 287 4.24 -0.42 -18.50
N MET A 288 3.08 -0.71 -17.89
CA MET A 288 1.87 0.07 -18.09
C MET A 288 2.07 1.52 -17.63
N TRP A 289 2.66 1.74 -16.48
CA TRP A 289 2.93 3.08 -15.97
C TRP A 289 3.97 3.81 -16.81
N GLY A 290 5.01 3.12 -17.30
CA GLY A 290 5.98 3.69 -18.25
C GLY A 290 5.27 4.28 -19.48
N ILE A 291 4.45 3.48 -20.15
CA ILE A 291 3.69 3.93 -21.34
C ILE A 291 2.78 5.13 -21.01
N MET A 292 2.04 5.07 -19.90
CA MET A 292 1.10 6.14 -19.52
C MET A 292 1.79 7.44 -19.07
N ARG A 293 3.07 7.36 -18.67
CA ARG A 293 3.88 8.56 -18.37
C ARG A 293 4.37 9.23 -19.64
N ASP A 294 4.69 8.45 -20.68
CA ASP A 294 5.19 8.94 -21.95
C ASP A 294 4.04 9.48 -22.82
N GLU A 295 2.88 8.82 -22.81
CA GLU A 295 1.71 9.18 -23.60
C GLU A 295 0.46 9.35 -22.70
N PRO A 296 -0.13 10.58 -22.62
CA PRO A 296 -1.29 10.86 -21.76
C PRO A 296 -2.53 10.00 -22.07
N PHE A 297 -2.75 9.65 -23.34
CA PHE A 297 -3.90 8.86 -23.81
C PHE A 297 -3.44 7.86 -24.89
N PRO A 298 -2.75 6.77 -24.50
CA PRO A 298 -2.27 5.79 -25.46
C PRO A 298 -3.44 5.11 -26.18
N THR A 299 -3.31 4.97 -27.50
CA THR A 299 -4.32 4.30 -28.33
C THR A 299 -4.18 2.78 -28.29
N GLU A 300 -2.99 2.29 -27.99
CA GLU A 300 -2.69 0.85 -27.87
C GLU A 300 -1.67 0.64 -26.76
N ILE A 301 -1.88 -0.38 -25.93
CA ILE A 301 -0.92 -0.83 -24.92
C ILE A 301 -0.55 -2.28 -25.20
N ARG A 302 0.73 -2.55 -25.41
CA ARG A 302 1.30 -3.90 -25.53
C ARG A 302 2.16 -4.16 -24.29
N LEU A 303 1.73 -5.12 -23.47
CA LEU A 303 2.37 -5.53 -22.23
C LEU A 303 3.29 -6.73 -22.41
#